data_efa6205abd99d9ba17518dc995bbb86f
#
_entry.id   efa6205abd99d9ba17518dc995bbb86f
#
_cell.length_a   1.000
_cell.length_b   1.000
_cell.length_c   1.000
_cell.angle_alpha   90.00
_cell.angle_beta   90.00
_cell.angle_gamma   90.00
#
_symmetry.space_group_name_H-M   'P 1'
#
loop_
_entity.id
_entity.type
_entity.pdbx_description
1 polymer ?
#
loop_
_entity_poly.entity_id
_entity_poly.type
_entity_poly.pdbx_seq_one_letter_code
_entity_poly.pdbx_strand_id
1 'polypeptide(L)'
;RLRYAAAGRTTGTHAAACSDPGQLTAIAAMLRALALCLLLVAAPAWAQSLAAIPALDSPVVDTTGTLDATQQQQLEQQALSLQQRKGSQLQVLIVPSTQPEDIFDYTQRVFDQWKLGRQGVDDAVILVVAKDDRRVRIHTGYGLEGAIPDAVANRVIQEYLVPKFRAGDYAGGVTDATAVLVKLIDGESLPAPVSTHRSTTGDGSGSDWLFALFAAFVVATLVRGMFGRAPAGLRGLFTGGAAAGVALSWFFYLKRPDI
;
A
#
# COMPACT_ATOMS: atom_id res chain seq x y z
N ARG A 1 -81.97 -66.52 -4.63
CA ARG A 1 -81.97 -65.31 -5.52
C ARG A 1 -81.43 -64.18 -4.79
N LEU A 2 -80.30 -63.70 -5.13
CA LEU A 2 -79.87 -62.49 -5.84
C LEU A 2 -78.45 -62.10 -5.50
N ARG A 3 -77.80 -61.97 -6.42
CA ARG A 3 -76.59 -61.42 -7.05
C ARG A 3 -75.80 -60.46 -6.23
N TYR A 4 -74.58 -60.81 -6.21
CA TYR A 4 -73.35 -60.15 -5.85
C TYR A 4 -73.00 -59.08 -6.83
N ALA A 5 -72.47 -57.98 -6.32
CA ALA A 5 -71.73 -56.99 -7.11
C ALA A 5 -70.40 -56.69 -6.43
N ALA A 6 -69.34 -56.77 -7.21
CA ALA A 6 -67.93 -56.73 -6.82
C ALA A 6 -67.47 -55.36 -6.44
N ALA A 7 -66.69 -55.29 -5.36
CA ALA A 7 -65.96 -54.12 -4.94
C ALA A 7 -64.62 -54.08 -5.64
N GLY A 8 -64.30 -52.94 -6.29
CA GLY A 8 -63.03 -52.68 -6.96
C GLY A 8 -61.95 -52.47 -5.98
N ARG A 9 -60.80 -53.07 -6.25
CA ARG A 9 -59.56 -53.00 -5.54
C ARG A 9 -58.77 -51.82 -6.12
N THR A 10 -58.65 -50.74 -5.38
CA THR A 10 -57.71 -49.63 -5.72
C THR A 10 -56.32 -50.03 -5.30
N THR A 11 -55.46 -50.33 -6.27
CA THR A 11 -54.07 -50.52 -6.10
C THR A 11 -53.40 -49.15 -5.96
N GLY A 12 -52.98 -48.81 -4.74
CA GLY A 12 -52.12 -47.66 -4.50
C GLY A 12 -50.69 -47.91 -5.05
N THR A 13 -50.41 -47.28 -6.13
CA THR A 13 -48.99 -47.19 -6.64
C THR A 13 -48.25 -46.30 -5.77
N HIS A 14 -47.40 -46.86 -4.85
CA HIS A 14 -46.32 -46.14 -4.24
C HIS A 14 -45.30 -45.84 -5.33
N ALA A 15 -45.24 -44.56 -5.78
CA ALA A 15 -44.15 -44.06 -6.57
C ALA A 15 -42.90 -44.04 -5.69
N ALA A 16 -42.09 -45.08 -5.77
CA ALA A 16 -40.73 -45.05 -5.28
C ALA A 16 -40.00 -43.99 -6.07
N ALA A 17 -39.66 -42.88 -5.42
CA ALA A 17 -38.78 -41.89 -5.98
C ALA A 17 -37.42 -42.54 -6.25
N CYS A 18 -37.22 -42.96 -7.49
CA CYS A 18 -35.93 -43.42 -7.98
C CYS A 18 -35.00 -42.22 -8.01
N SER A 19 -34.26 -42.03 -6.93
CA SER A 19 -33.20 -41.00 -6.90
C SER A 19 -32.11 -41.45 -7.87
N ASP A 20 -31.99 -40.71 -8.95
CA ASP A 20 -31.03 -40.93 -10.04
C ASP A 20 -29.62 -40.96 -9.46
N PRO A 21 -28.84 -42.05 -9.54
CA PRO A 21 -27.50 -42.14 -8.94
C PRO A 21 -26.53 -41.06 -9.50
N GLY A 22 -26.84 -40.49 -10.66
CA GLY A 22 -26.13 -39.40 -11.27
C GLY A 22 -26.27 -38.05 -10.51
N GLN A 23 -27.41 -37.81 -9.88
CA GLN A 23 -27.63 -36.59 -9.10
C GLN A 23 -26.84 -36.60 -7.77
N LEU A 24 -26.77 -37.75 -7.10
CA LEU A 24 -26.00 -37.89 -5.85
C LEU A 24 -24.52 -37.70 -6.06
N THR A 25 -23.97 -38.21 -7.18
CA THR A 25 -22.55 -38.00 -7.52
C THR A 25 -22.23 -36.57 -7.90
N ALA A 26 -23.13 -35.85 -8.59
CA ALA A 26 -22.99 -34.45 -8.92
C ALA A 26 -23.02 -33.54 -7.69
N ILE A 27 -23.93 -33.81 -6.74
CA ILE A 27 -24.01 -33.06 -5.47
C ILE A 27 -22.77 -33.31 -4.62
N ALA A 28 -22.27 -34.56 -4.55
CA ALA A 28 -21.07 -34.90 -3.83
C ALA A 28 -19.81 -34.22 -4.44
N ALA A 29 -19.74 -34.13 -5.77
CA ALA A 29 -18.66 -33.40 -6.47
C ALA A 29 -18.73 -31.89 -6.19
N MET A 30 -19.92 -31.31 -6.19
CA MET A 30 -20.12 -29.88 -5.89
C MET A 30 -19.78 -29.55 -4.45
N LEU A 31 -20.15 -30.40 -3.49
CA LEU A 31 -19.77 -30.24 -2.07
C LEU A 31 -18.27 -30.38 -1.84
N ARG A 32 -17.62 -31.32 -2.56
CA ARG A 32 -16.14 -31.43 -2.51
C ARG A 32 -15.44 -30.22 -3.09
N ALA A 33 -15.91 -29.69 -4.22
CA ALA A 33 -15.39 -28.47 -4.82
C ALA A 33 -15.58 -27.26 -3.90
N LEU A 34 -16.76 -27.13 -3.27
CA LEU A 34 -17.04 -26.08 -2.31
C LEU A 34 -16.16 -26.18 -1.07
N ALA A 35 -15.97 -27.39 -0.54
CA ALA A 35 -15.09 -27.64 0.59
C ALA A 35 -13.62 -27.32 0.27
N LEU A 36 -13.16 -27.64 -0.95
CA LEU A 36 -11.81 -27.32 -1.42
C LEU A 36 -11.62 -25.80 -1.58
N CYS A 37 -12.60 -25.10 -2.12
CA CYS A 37 -12.61 -23.63 -2.19
C CYS A 37 -12.60 -22.98 -0.80
N LEU A 38 -13.39 -23.52 0.15
CA LEU A 38 -13.39 -23.02 1.53
C LEU A 38 -12.06 -23.26 2.24
N LEU A 39 -11.40 -24.39 1.97
CA LEU A 39 -10.09 -24.74 2.51
C LEU A 39 -8.98 -23.83 1.94
N LEU A 40 -9.08 -23.41 0.67
CA LEU A 40 -8.18 -22.45 0.04
C LEU A 40 -8.35 -21.03 0.58
N VAL A 41 -9.57 -20.64 0.96
CA VAL A 41 -9.86 -19.34 1.58
C VAL A 41 -9.47 -19.30 3.07
N ALA A 42 -9.43 -20.46 3.72
CA ALA A 42 -9.01 -20.62 5.11
C ALA A 42 -7.47 -20.74 5.27
N ALA A 43 -6.68 -20.38 4.24
CA ALA A 43 -5.25 -20.22 4.40
C ALA A 43 -4.99 -19.28 5.57
N PRO A 44 -4.20 -19.67 6.61
CA PRO A 44 -3.95 -18.80 7.74
C PRO A 44 -3.34 -17.51 7.23
N ALA A 45 -4.02 -16.40 7.40
CA ALA A 45 -3.44 -15.08 7.27
C ALA A 45 -2.37 -15.02 8.37
N TRP A 46 -1.12 -15.27 7.99
CA TRP A 46 0.00 -15.11 8.89
C TRP A 46 0.00 -13.64 9.27
N ALA A 47 -0.48 -13.33 10.46
CA ALA A 47 -0.42 -12.00 11.03
C ALA A 47 1.08 -11.66 11.16
N GLN A 48 1.60 -10.93 10.18
CA GLN A 48 2.98 -10.45 10.23
C GLN A 48 3.04 -9.46 11.38
N SER A 49 3.88 -9.74 12.38
CA SER A 49 4.12 -8.81 13.47
C SER A 49 4.77 -7.55 12.89
N LEU A 50 4.23 -6.38 13.26
CA LEU A 50 4.82 -5.10 12.89
C LEU A 50 6.26 -4.99 13.40
N ALA A 51 7.09 -4.23 12.70
CA ALA A 51 8.46 -3.98 13.12
C ALA A 51 8.47 -3.33 14.51
N ALA A 52 9.33 -3.84 15.38
CA ALA A 52 9.44 -3.32 16.74
C ALA A 52 9.98 -1.88 16.74
N ILE A 53 9.41 -1.03 17.59
CA ILE A 53 9.93 0.32 17.83
C ILE A 53 10.90 0.23 19.02
N PRO A 54 12.16 0.64 18.86
CA PRO A 54 13.11 0.68 19.96
C PRO A 54 12.71 1.70 21.03
N ALA A 55 13.27 1.58 22.23
CA ALA A 55 13.08 2.59 23.25
C ALA A 55 13.76 3.91 22.87
N LEU A 56 13.18 5.03 23.29
CA LEU A 56 13.75 6.35 23.11
C LEU A 56 14.70 6.65 24.29
N ASP A 57 15.93 6.15 24.21
CA ASP A 57 16.92 6.34 25.27
C ASP A 57 17.78 7.59 25.03
N SER A 58 17.92 8.01 23.76
CA SER A 58 18.70 9.19 23.34
C SER A 58 18.06 9.83 22.09
N PRO A 59 18.45 11.08 21.75
CA PRO A 59 18.04 11.71 20.49
C PRO A 59 18.48 10.94 19.24
N VAL A 60 19.47 10.07 19.34
CA VAL A 60 19.98 9.26 18.23
C VAL A 60 19.93 7.79 18.63
N VAL A 61 19.03 7.05 18.01
CA VAL A 61 18.85 5.61 18.22
C VAL A 61 19.31 4.86 16.98
N ASP A 62 20.44 4.18 17.09
CA ASP A 62 20.99 3.34 16.01
C ASP A 62 21.02 1.87 16.46
N THR A 63 20.11 1.07 15.93
CA THR A 63 20.03 -0.38 16.21
C THR A 63 20.89 -1.22 15.28
N THR A 64 21.56 -0.58 14.30
CA THR A 64 22.33 -1.26 13.24
C THR A 64 23.84 -1.13 13.41
N GLY A 65 24.29 -0.27 14.34
CA GLY A 65 25.70 0.04 14.49
C GLY A 65 26.30 0.73 13.26
N THR A 66 25.50 1.52 12.54
CA THR A 66 25.94 2.27 11.35
C THR A 66 26.78 3.48 11.72
N LEU A 67 26.49 4.10 12.87
CA LEU A 67 27.22 5.22 13.43
C LEU A 67 28.28 4.73 14.40
N ASP A 68 29.49 5.32 14.34
CA ASP A 68 30.44 5.12 15.41
C ASP A 68 30.06 5.96 16.66
N ALA A 69 30.68 5.65 17.80
CA ALA A 69 30.36 6.32 19.06
C ALA A 69 30.60 7.84 19.02
N THR A 70 31.61 8.30 18.26
CA THR A 70 31.89 9.71 18.11
C THR A 70 30.84 10.42 17.28
N GLN A 71 30.45 9.83 16.18
CA GLN A 71 29.37 10.32 15.30
C GLN A 71 28.04 10.40 16.04
N GLN A 72 27.70 9.34 16.78
CA GLN A 72 26.49 9.32 17.60
C GLN A 72 26.50 10.44 18.62
N GLN A 73 27.59 10.62 19.39
CA GLN A 73 27.72 11.71 20.37
C GLN A 73 27.59 13.08 19.73
N GLN A 74 28.21 13.29 18.56
CA GLN A 74 28.12 14.58 17.85
C GLN A 74 26.67 14.89 17.44
N LEU A 75 25.96 13.93 16.89
CA LEU A 75 24.57 14.10 16.52
C LEU A 75 23.67 14.33 17.74
N GLU A 76 23.90 13.62 18.84
CA GLU A 76 23.18 13.81 20.10
C GLU A 76 23.41 15.22 20.65
N GLN A 77 24.67 15.70 20.68
CA GLN A 77 24.97 17.06 21.12
C GLN A 77 24.31 18.12 20.24
N GLN A 78 24.29 17.89 18.93
CA GLN A 78 23.61 18.77 17.99
C GLN A 78 22.09 18.84 18.26
N ALA A 79 21.44 17.69 18.46
CA ALA A 79 20.02 17.61 18.77
C ALA A 79 19.70 18.28 20.12
N LEU A 80 20.47 18.00 21.17
CA LEU A 80 20.30 18.60 22.49
C LEU A 80 20.53 20.11 22.45
N SER A 81 21.55 20.60 21.72
CA SER A 81 21.81 22.04 21.59
C SER A 81 20.66 22.75 20.86
N LEU A 82 20.06 22.13 19.84
CA LEU A 82 18.86 22.65 19.17
C LEU A 82 17.69 22.75 20.17
N GLN A 83 17.46 21.67 20.92
CA GLN A 83 16.38 21.64 21.91
C GLN A 83 16.56 22.72 22.98
N GLN A 84 17.78 22.96 23.46
CA GLN A 84 18.06 24.03 24.43
C GLN A 84 17.85 25.44 23.85
N ARG A 85 18.20 25.68 22.59
CA ARG A 85 18.07 27.00 21.95
C ARG A 85 16.65 27.32 21.50
N LYS A 86 15.95 26.35 20.88
CA LYS A 86 14.67 26.54 20.20
C LYS A 86 13.50 25.83 20.88
N GLY A 87 13.80 24.84 21.73
CA GLY A 87 12.80 23.93 22.28
C GLY A 87 12.38 22.83 21.30
N SER A 88 12.74 22.94 20.02
CA SER A 88 12.40 21.95 19.00
C SER A 88 13.22 20.68 19.17
N GLN A 89 12.61 19.53 18.90
CA GLN A 89 13.24 18.22 19.04
C GLN A 89 13.67 17.67 17.68
N LEU A 90 14.94 17.26 17.58
CA LEU A 90 15.46 16.51 16.45
C LEU A 90 15.78 15.09 16.91
N GLN A 91 15.20 14.10 16.21
CA GLN A 91 15.43 12.69 16.49
C GLN A 91 15.97 11.99 15.24
N VAL A 92 16.86 11.04 15.45
CA VAL A 92 17.41 10.17 14.40
C VAL A 92 17.18 8.72 14.81
N LEU A 93 16.57 7.96 13.94
CA LEU A 93 16.33 6.52 14.13
C LEU A 93 16.88 5.74 12.94
N ILE A 94 17.82 4.84 13.21
CA ILE A 94 18.39 3.93 12.22
C ILE A 94 18.00 2.50 12.62
N VAL A 95 17.23 1.85 11.75
CA VAL A 95 16.77 0.47 11.91
C VAL A 95 17.17 -0.38 10.70
N PRO A 96 17.29 -1.69 10.87
CA PRO A 96 17.59 -2.56 9.72
C PRO A 96 16.46 -2.54 8.70
N SER A 97 15.21 -2.73 9.12
CA SER A 97 14.04 -2.80 8.26
C SER A 97 12.79 -2.34 8.98
N THR A 98 11.82 -1.80 8.24
CA THR A 98 10.48 -1.48 8.72
C THR A 98 9.44 -2.53 8.30
N GLN A 99 9.84 -3.53 7.50
CA GLN A 99 8.95 -4.55 6.99
C GLN A 99 8.20 -5.30 8.12
N PRO A 100 6.93 -5.65 7.92
CA PRO A 100 6.13 -5.56 6.69
C PRO A 100 5.47 -4.20 6.45
N GLU A 101 5.72 -3.24 7.33
CA GLU A 101 5.12 -1.91 7.32
C GLU A 101 5.85 -0.96 6.37
N ASP A 102 5.13 -0.08 5.70
CA ASP A 102 5.79 0.98 4.93
C ASP A 102 6.49 1.97 5.87
N ILE A 103 7.60 2.55 5.42
CA ILE A 103 8.37 3.50 6.22
C ILE A 103 7.54 4.71 6.65
N PHE A 104 6.51 5.07 5.89
CA PHE A 104 5.59 6.14 6.23
C PHE A 104 4.82 5.80 7.51
N ASP A 105 4.15 4.65 7.51
CA ASP A 105 3.31 4.21 8.62
C ASP A 105 4.16 3.90 9.85
N TYR A 106 5.32 3.26 9.65
CA TYR A 106 6.30 3.02 10.71
C TYR A 106 6.74 4.31 11.37
N THR A 107 7.14 5.33 10.58
CA THR A 107 7.61 6.61 11.12
C THR A 107 6.52 7.33 11.89
N GLN A 108 5.27 7.31 11.39
CA GLN A 108 4.13 7.89 12.10
C GLN A 108 3.91 7.20 13.44
N ARG A 109 3.95 5.88 13.46
CA ARG A 109 3.78 5.08 14.69
C ARG A 109 4.91 5.33 15.69
N VAL A 110 6.16 5.50 15.23
CA VAL A 110 7.29 5.89 16.07
C VAL A 110 7.06 7.28 16.67
N PHE A 111 6.66 8.26 15.85
CA PHE A 111 6.39 9.63 16.26
C PHE A 111 5.33 9.70 17.35
N ASP A 112 4.24 8.95 17.18
CA ASP A 112 3.13 8.89 18.12
C ASP A 112 3.51 8.13 19.41
N GLN A 113 4.25 7.02 19.30
CA GLN A 113 4.66 6.22 20.46
C GLN A 113 5.69 6.94 21.32
N TRP A 114 6.64 7.63 20.71
CA TRP A 114 7.67 8.41 21.39
C TRP A 114 7.15 9.76 21.88
N LYS A 115 5.94 10.16 21.45
CA LYS A 115 5.30 11.43 21.77
C LYS A 115 6.22 12.61 21.50
N LEU A 116 6.78 12.64 20.28
CA LEU A 116 7.72 13.67 19.88
C LEU A 116 7.05 15.03 19.73
N GLY A 117 7.80 16.07 20.10
CA GLY A 117 7.30 17.44 20.10
C GLY A 117 6.69 17.87 21.44
N ARG A 118 6.71 19.17 21.66
CA ARG A 118 6.06 19.76 22.86
C ARG A 118 4.55 19.74 22.68
N GLN A 119 3.84 19.38 23.73
CA GLN A 119 2.37 19.30 23.71
C GLN A 119 1.76 20.64 23.27
N GLY A 120 0.92 20.60 22.23
CA GLY A 120 0.26 21.77 21.64
C GLY A 120 1.11 22.66 20.76
N VAL A 121 2.42 22.36 20.61
CA VAL A 121 3.34 23.02 19.68
C VAL A 121 3.75 22.10 18.56
N ASP A 122 3.94 20.79 18.85
CA ASP A 122 4.29 19.72 17.92
C ASP A 122 5.56 20.03 17.10
N ASP A 123 6.58 20.54 17.78
CA ASP A 123 7.82 21.04 17.20
C ASP A 123 8.94 20.01 17.21
N ALA A 124 8.65 18.86 16.66
CA ALA A 124 9.64 17.80 16.48
C ALA A 124 9.87 17.48 15.01
N VAL A 125 11.06 16.99 14.69
CA VAL A 125 11.42 16.38 13.43
C VAL A 125 12.14 15.06 13.70
N ILE A 126 11.78 14.02 12.95
CA ILE A 126 12.44 12.73 13.01
C ILE A 126 12.97 12.33 11.64
N LEU A 127 14.22 11.88 11.60
CA LEU A 127 14.84 11.23 10.46
C LEU A 127 14.87 9.72 10.72
N VAL A 128 14.14 8.95 9.93
CA VAL A 128 14.13 7.48 9.99
C VAL A 128 14.86 6.91 8.79
N VAL A 129 15.79 6.01 9.04
CA VAL A 129 16.58 5.30 8.03
C VAL A 129 16.36 3.80 8.19
N ALA A 130 15.74 3.16 7.22
CA ALA A 130 15.63 1.70 7.12
C ALA A 130 16.71 1.20 6.16
N LYS A 131 17.83 0.74 6.74
CA LYS A 131 19.08 0.50 6.00
C LYS A 131 18.95 -0.62 4.97
N ASP A 132 18.39 -1.77 5.35
CA ASP A 132 18.27 -2.93 4.48
C ASP A 132 17.19 -2.74 3.42
N ASP A 133 16.13 -1.98 3.77
CA ASP A 133 15.07 -1.58 2.84
C ASP A 133 15.51 -0.48 1.88
N ARG A 134 16.66 0.18 2.15
CA ARG A 134 17.16 1.35 1.42
C ARG A 134 16.13 2.48 1.36
N ARG A 135 15.41 2.67 2.43
CA ARG A 135 14.39 3.70 2.55
C ARG A 135 14.77 4.70 3.64
N VAL A 136 14.37 5.94 3.41
CA VAL A 136 14.57 7.04 4.35
C VAL A 136 13.35 7.93 4.35
N ARG A 137 13.00 8.46 5.52
CA ARG A 137 11.93 9.41 5.70
C ARG A 137 12.33 10.49 6.70
N ILE A 138 11.97 11.71 6.39
CA ILE A 138 11.93 12.82 7.34
C ILE A 138 10.46 13.12 7.60
N HIS A 139 10.07 13.14 8.86
CA HIS A 139 8.72 13.51 9.27
C HIS A 139 8.81 14.67 10.25
N THR A 140 8.02 15.70 10.00
CA THR A 140 7.94 16.93 10.78
C THR A 140 6.61 17.03 11.50
N GLY A 141 6.64 17.40 12.77
CA GLY A 141 5.44 17.80 13.49
C GLY A 141 4.88 19.13 12.98
N TYR A 142 3.61 19.36 13.25
CA TYR A 142 2.86 20.51 12.74
C TYR A 142 3.54 21.86 13.03
N GLY A 143 4.18 22.02 14.19
CA GLY A 143 4.89 23.24 14.57
C GLY A 143 6.11 23.57 13.72
N LEU A 144 6.67 22.60 13.00
CA LEU A 144 7.83 22.78 12.12
C LEU A 144 7.50 22.73 10.62
N GLU A 145 6.24 22.49 10.23
CA GLU A 145 5.83 22.45 8.81
C GLU A 145 6.13 23.77 8.08
N GLY A 146 6.09 24.90 8.78
CA GLY A 146 6.46 26.20 8.21
C GLY A 146 7.94 26.33 7.89
N ALA A 147 8.82 25.65 8.66
CA ALA A 147 10.28 25.66 8.46
C ALA A 147 10.73 24.51 7.54
N ILE A 148 10.11 23.35 7.68
CA ILE A 148 10.44 22.12 6.94
C ILE A 148 9.15 21.52 6.34
N PRO A 149 8.59 22.12 5.28
CA PRO A 149 7.50 21.51 4.51
C PRO A 149 7.99 20.21 3.87
N ASP A 150 7.07 19.30 3.51
CA ASP A 150 7.38 18.02 2.86
C ASP A 150 8.27 18.14 1.63
N ALA A 151 8.06 19.19 0.82
CA ALA A 151 8.90 19.46 -0.35
C ALA A 151 10.36 19.74 0.04
N VAL A 152 10.58 20.45 1.15
CA VAL A 152 11.92 20.76 1.68
C VAL A 152 12.53 19.52 2.30
N ALA A 153 11.76 18.74 3.09
CA ALA A 153 12.19 17.46 3.64
C ALA A 153 12.65 16.49 2.54
N ASN A 154 11.84 16.35 1.48
CA ASN A 154 12.20 15.53 0.32
C ASN A 154 13.47 16.04 -0.38
N ARG A 155 13.64 17.35 -0.51
CA ARG A 155 14.86 17.94 -1.08
C ARG A 155 16.08 17.62 -0.24
N VAL A 156 16.00 17.69 1.10
CA VAL A 156 17.08 17.27 2.00
C VAL A 156 17.44 15.81 1.78
N ILE A 157 16.46 14.93 1.65
CA ILE A 157 16.70 13.52 1.33
C ILE A 157 17.45 13.36 0.01
N GLN A 158 16.99 14.01 -1.06
CA GLN A 158 17.55 13.81 -2.40
C GLN A 158 18.94 14.45 -2.57
N GLU A 159 19.22 15.57 -1.94
CA GLU A 159 20.47 16.30 -2.12
C GLU A 159 21.58 15.88 -1.13
N TYR A 160 21.21 15.51 0.11
CA TYR A 160 22.20 15.24 1.17
C TYR A 160 22.29 13.76 1.56
N LEU A 161 21.16 13.03 1.63
CA LEU A 161 21.16 11.62 2.06
C LEU A 161 21.44 10.66 0.89
N VAL A 162 20.66 10.76 -0.18
CA VAL A 162 20.69 9.78 -1.27
C VAL A 162 22.06 9.65 -1.94
N PRO A 163 22.80 10.73 -2.26
CA PRO A 163 24.12 10.60 -2.90
C PRO A 163 25.13 9.87 -2.00
N LYS A 164 25.16 10.20 -0.72
CA LYS A 164 26.05 9.57 0.27
C LYS A 164 25.66 8.13 0.55
N PHE A 165 24.36 7.83 0.69
CA PHE A 165 23.89 6.47 0.88
C PHE A 165 24.21 5.57 -0.30
N ARG A 166 24.14 6.08 -1.54
CA ARG A 166 24.59 5.35 -2.74
C ARG A 166 26.09 5.06 -2.73
N ALA A 167 26.87 5.94 -2.13
CA ALA A 167 28.29 5.74 -1.94
C ALA A 167 28.64 4.84 -0.73
N GLY A 168 27.62 4.40 0.04
CA GLY A 168 27.82 3.62 1.26
C GLY A 168 28.13 4.44 2.51
N ASP A 169 28.22 5.77 2.39
CA ASP A 169 28.48 6.68 3.50
C ASP A 169 27.18 7.09 4.22
N TYR A 170 26.62 6.16 4.98
CA TYR A 170 25.39 6.40 5.74
C TYR A 170 25.60 7.45 6.83
N ALA A 171 26.69 7.36 7.58
CA ALA A 171 27.00 8.26 8.68
C ALA A 171 27.17 9.71 8.19
N GLY A 172 27.94 9.92 7.13
CA GLY A 172 28.11 11.25 6.54
C GLY A 172 26.81 11.80 5.98
N GLY A 173 25.95 10.95 5.39
CA GLY A 173 24.65 11.36 4.91
C GLY A 173 23.72 11.84 6.03
N VAL A 174 23.65 11.08 7.12
CA VAL A 174 22.85 11.46 8.31
C VAL A 174 23.37 12.74 8.93
N THR A 175 24.71 12.87 9.08
CA THR A 175 25.32 14.08 9.65
C THR A 175 25.01 15.33 8.84
N ASP A 176 25.16 15.27 7.51
CA ASP A 176 24.86 16.42 6.65
C ASP A 176 23.37 16.78 6.65
N ALA A 177 22.51 15.78 6.58
CA ALA A 177 21.06 16.01 6.60
C ALA A 177 20.62 16.64 7.92
N THR A 178 21.08 16.13 9.06
CA THR A 178 20.76 16.71 10.37
C THR A 178 21.28 18.12 10.54
N ALA A 179 22.50 18.42 10.05
CA ALA A 179 23.03 19.78 10.05
C ALA A 179 22.15 20.75 9.24
N VAL A 180 21.63 20.29 8.09
CA VAL A 180 20.70 21.08 7.27
C VAL A 180 19.36 21.26 7.96
N LEU A 181 18.81 20.20 8.57
CA LEU A 181 17.55 20.31 9.32
C LEU A 181 17.65 21.31 10.47
N VAL A 182 18.76 21.30 11.22
CA VAL A 182 19.00 22.29 12.29
C VAL A 182 19.01 23.72 11.74
N LYS A 183 19.71 23.99 10.63
CA LYS A 183 19.73 25.31 9.99
C LYS A 183 18.33 25.77 9.58
N LEU A 184 17.53 24.88 9.00
CA LEU A 184 16.15 25.18 8.62
C LEU A 184 15.30 25.55 9.85
N ILE A 185 15.45 24.84 10.96
CA ILE A 185 14.75 25.14 12.21
C ILE A 185 15.26 26.47 12.81
N ASP A 186 16.55 26.78 12.65
CA ASP A 186 17.11 28.06 13.05
C ASP A 186 16.62 29.24 12.16
N GLY A 187 16.00 28.97 11.03
CA GLY A 187 15.39 29.97 10.13
C GLY A 187 16.25 30.28 8.90
N GLU A 188 17.29 29.49 8.64
CA GLU A 188 18.09 29.63 7.42
C GLU A 188 17.35 28.97 6.23
N SER A 189 17.43 29.60 5.06
CA SER A 189 16.91 29.01 3.83
C SER A 189 17.92 28.05 3.21
N LEU A 190 17.41 26.98 2.55
CA LEU A 190 18.27 26.09 1.76
C LEU A 190 18.92 26.86 0.60
N PRO A 191 20.18 26.53 0.25
CA PRO A 191 20.81 26.99 -0.98
C PRO A 191 19.97 26.63 -2.21
N ALA A 192 20.22 27.29 -3.36
CA ALA A 192 19.55 26.93 -4.60
C ALA A 192 19.74 25.42 -4.92
N PRO A 193 18.72 24.73 -5.49
CA PRO A 193 18.82 23.31 -5.82
C PRO A 193 20.02 23.03 -6.72
N VAL A 194 20.85 22.07 -6.30
CA VAL A 194 22.03 21.62 -7.09
C VAL A 194 21.61 20.70 -8.22
N SER A 195 20.49 19.99 -8.05
CA SER A 195 19.95 19.06 -9.04
C SER A 195 18.64 19.55 -9.62
N THR A 196 18.59 19.71 -10.93
CA THR A 196 17.33 19.87 -11.69
C THR A 196 16.63 18.52 -11.86
N HIS A 197 16.68 17.64 -10.85
CA HIS A 197 15.85 16.45 -10.86
C HIS A 197 14.42 16.92 -10.66
N ARG A 198 13.78 17.23 -11.80
CA ARG A 198 12.33 17.28 -11.89
C ARG A 198 11.86 15.96 -11.28
N SER A 199 11.22 16.03 -10.12
CA SER A 199 10.48 14.89 -9.59
C SER A 199 9.54 14.46 -10.71
N THR A 200 9.91 13.42 -11.42
CA THR A 200 8.97 12.68 -12.21
C THR A 200 8.05 12.10 -11.15
N THR A 201 6.99 12.83 -10.85
CA THR A 201 5.79 12.25 -10.28
C THR A 201 5.56 11.06 -11.18
N GLY A 202 5.86 9.86 -10.67
CA GLY A 202 5.66 8.65 -11.41
C GLY A 202 4.19 8.62 -11.78
N ASP A 203 3.94 9.06 -13.01
CA ASP A 203 2.66 8.90 -13.64
C ASP A 203 2.45 7.37 -13.64
N GLY A 204 1.60 6.90 -12.72
CA GLY A 204 1.24 5.50 -12.53
C GLY A 204 0.48 4.91 -13.73
N SER A 205 0.76 5.44 -14.91
CA SER A 205 0.12 5.12 -16.17
C SER A 205 0.58 3.80 -16.80
N GLY A 206 1.57 3.13 -16.20
CA GLY A 206 2.09 1.88 -16.79
C GLY A 206 1.26 0.62 -16.49
N SER A 207 0.47 0.62 -15.43
CA SER A 207 -0.32 -0.56 -15.04
C SER A 207 -1.84 -0.39 -15.21
N ASP A 208 -2.33 0.85 -15.29
CA ASP A 208 -3.77 1.13 -15.34
C ASP A 208 -4.43 0.61 -16.61
N TRP A 209 -3.72 0.63 -17.74
CA TRP A 209 -4.25 0.08 -18.99
C TRP A 209 -4.37 -1.46 -18.96
N LEU A 210 -3.46 -2.16 -18.25
CA LEU A 210 -3.55 -3.61 -18.05
C LEU A 210 -4.74 -3.96 -17.15
N PHE A 211 -4.98 -3.19 -16.09
CA PHE A 211 -6.17 -3.35 -15.25
C PHE A 211 -7.45 -3.03 -16.03
N ALA A 212 -7.44 -2.00 -16.87
CA ALA A 212 -8.57 -1.64 -17.73
C ALA A 212 -8.85 -2.75 -18.76
N LEU A 213 -7.83 -3.34 -19.39
CA LEU A 213 -7.97 -4.48 -20.29
C LEU A 213 -8.48 -5.73 -19.57
N PHE A 214 -7.94 -6.01 -18.37
CA PHE A 214 -8.40 -7.14 -17.56
C PHE A 214 -9.85 -6.96 -17.13
N ALA A 215 -10.25 -5.79 -16.66
CA ALA A 215 -11.63 -5.46 -16.31
C ALA A 215 -12.56 -5.59 -17.52
N ALA A 216 -12.16 -5.09 -18.69
CA ALA A 216 -12.92 -5.21 -19.93
C ALA A 216 -13.07 -6.69 -20.37
N PHE A 217 -12.03 -7.50 -20.21
CA PHE A 217 -12.07 -8.93 -20.51
C PHE A 217 -13.01 -9.68 -19.57
N VAL A 218 -12.98 -9.37 -18.26
CA VAL A 218 -13.88 -9.97 -17.27
C VAL A 218 -15.32 -9.59 -17.55
N VAL A 219 -15.59 -8.33 -17.84
CA VAL A 219 -16.97 -7.87 -18.18
C VAL A 219 -17.44 -8.54 -19.47
N ALA A 220 -16.61 -8.62 -20.50
CA ALA A 220 -16.95 -9.26 -21.77
C ALA A 220 -17.25 -10.77 -21.58
N THR A 221 -16.50 -11.47 -20.74
CA THR A 221 -16.74 -12.90 -20.45
C THR A 221 -18.00 -13.11 -19.62
N LEU A 222 -18.30 -12.25 -18.66
CA LEU A 222 -19.54 -12.29 -17.87
C LEU A 222 -20.77 -12.01 -18.74
N VAL A 223 -20.71 -10.98 -19.60
CA VAL A 223 -21.78 -10.66 -20.55
C VAL A 223 -22.00 -11.82 -21.52
N ARG A 224 -20.93 -12.41 -22.06
CA ARG A 224 -21.03 -13.57 -22.94
C ARG A 224 -21.62 -14.80 -22.24
N GLY A 225 -21.33 -14.99 -20.94
CA GLY A 225 -21.90 -16.07 -20.13
C GLY A 225 -23.40 -15.87 -19.85
N MET A 226 -23.81 -14.65 -19.53
CA MET A 226 -25.23 -14.31 -19.28
C MET A 226 -26.09 -14.43 -20.53
N PHE A 227 -25.57 -14.02 -21.70
CA PHE A 227 -26.31 -14.03 -22.97
C PHE A 227 -26.04 -15.26 -23.85
N GLY A 228 -25.30 -16.25 -23.34
CA GLY A 228 -24.97 -17.49 -24.08
C GLY A 228 -26.19 -18.30 -24.58
N ARG A 229 -27.37 -18.06 -24.04
CA ARG A 229 -28.63 -18.69 -24.42
C ARG A 229 -29.58 -17.80 -25.22
N ALA A 230 -29.15 -16.59 -25.61
CA ALA A 230 -30.00 -15.68 -26.39
C ALA A 230 -30.10 -16.08 -27.86
N PRO A 231 -31.26 -15.90 -28.52
CA PRO A 231 -31.44 -16.23 -29.94
C PRO A 231 -30.55 -15.43 -30.87
N ALA A 232 -30.17 -16.03 -31.99
CA ALA A 232 -29.10 -15.57 -32.90
C ALA A 232 -29.23 -14.12 -33.40
N GLY A 233 -30.42 -13.56 -33.44
CA GLY A 233 -30.70 -12.19 -33.89
C GLY A 233 -30.23 -11.09 -32.92
N LEU A 234 -30.22 -11.36 -31.61
CA LEU A 234 -29.75 -10.38 -30.61
C LEU A 234 -28.24 -10.36 -30.47
N ARG A 235 -27.53 -11.41 -30.85
CA ARG A 235 -26.06 -11.50 -30.75
C ARG A 235 -25.31 -10.50 -31.60
N GLY A 236 -25.85 -10.15 -32.77
CA GLY A 236 -25.24 -9.21 -33.70
C GLY A 236 -25.27 -7.74 -33.24
N LEU A 237 -26.31 -7.36 -32.52
CA LEU A 237 -26.47 -5.98 -32.02
C LEU A 237 -25.51 -5.62 -30.89
N PHE A 238 -25.21 -6.58 -30.01
CA PHE A 238 -24.32 -6.31 -28.86
C PHE A 238 -22.83 -6.40 -29.23
N THR A 239 -22.42 -7.25 -30.20
CA THR A 239 -21.02 -7.28 -30.65
C THR A 239 -20.65 -6.07 -31.48
N GLY A 240 -21.57 -5.51 -32.28
CA GLY A 240 -21.34 -4.27 -33.04
C GLY A 240 -21.29 -3.03 -32.17
N GLY A 241 -22.13 -2.94 -31.13
CA GLY A 241 -22.18 -1.78 -30.22
C GLY A 241 -20.94 -1.63 -29.34
N ALA A 242 -20.39 -2.74 -28.85
CA ALA A 242 -19.18 -2.74 -28.03
C ALA A 242 -17.93 -2.31 -28.82
N ALA A 243 -17.81 -2.75 -30.08
CA ALA A 243 -16.69 -2.36 -30.95
C ALA A 243 -16.76 -0.86 -31.34
N ALA A 244 -17.95 -0.32 -31.57
CA ALA A 244 -18.16 1.09 -31.87
C ALA A 244 -17.85 2.00 -30.67
N GLY A 245 -18.22 1.57 -29.45
CA GLY A 245 -17.95 2.31 -28.21
C GLY A 245 -16.45 2.45 -27.90
N VAL A 246 -15.69 1.38 -28.11
CA VAL A 246 -14.23 1.40 -27.93
C VAL A 246 -13.55 2.29 -28.98
N ALA A 247 -13.99 2.23 -30.25
CA ALA A 247 -13.44 3.05 -31.31
C ALA A 247 -13.73 4.55 -31.11
N LEU A 248 -14.92 4.91 -30.62
CA LEU A 248 -15.29 6.29 -30.28
C LEU A 248 -14.52 6.83 -29.07
N SER A 249 -14.33 6.01 -28.05
CA SER A 249 -13.50 6.37 -26.88
C SER A 249 -12.04 6.62 -27.28
N TRP A 250 -11.50 5.80 -28.17
CA TRP A 250 -10.14 5.95 -28.68
C TRP A 250 -9.98 7.19 -29.56
N PHE A 251 -10.98 7.51 -30.38
CA PHE A 251 -11.00 8.73 -31.20
C PHE A 251 -11.05 10.01 -30.36
N PHE A 252 -11.81 10.02 -29.25
CA PHE A 252 -11.85 11.14 -28.30
C PHE A 252 -10.57 11.29 -27.50
N TYR A 253 -9.89 10.19 -27.16
CA TYR A 253 -8.62 10.21 -26.42
C TYR A 253 -7.46 10.75 -27.28
N LEU A 254 -7.43 10.41 -28.59
CA LEU A 254 -6.42 10.89 -29.53
C LEU A 254 -6.61 12.36 -29.96
N LYS A 255 -7.78 12.96 -29.72
CA LYS A 255 -8.11 14.31 -30.16
C LYS A 255 -8.13 15.34 -29.02
N ARG A 256 -7.51 15.04 -27.85
CA ARG A 256 -7.23 16.07 -26.86
C ARG A 256 -6.06 16.92 -27.37
N PRO A 257 -6.28 18.21 -27.68
CA PRO A 257 -5.17 19.12 -27.88
C PRO A 257 -4.52 19.35 -26.53
N ASP A 258 -3.22 19.15 -26.48
CA ASP A 258 -2.37 19.44 -25.34
C ASP A 258 -2.54 20.92 -24.95
N ILE A 259 -2.96 21.13 -23.69
CA ILE A 259 -2.83 22.41 -23.01
C ILE A 259 -1.66 22.33 -22.06
#